data_90a1c333199d080728405cde7f6ef602
#
_entry.id   90a1c333199d080728405cde7f6ef602
#
_cell.length_a   1.000
_cell.length_b   1.000
_cell.length_c   1.000
_cell.angle_alpha   90.00
_cell.angle_beta   90.00
_cell.angle_gamma   90.00
#
_symmetry.space_group_name_H-M   'P 1'
#
loop_
_entity.id
_entity.type
_entity.pdbx_description
1 polymer ?
#
loop_
_entity_poly.entity_id
_entity_poly.type
_entity_poly.pdbx_seq_one_letter_code
_entity_poly.pdbx_strand_id
1 'polypeptide(L)'
;MEPLGFSDREILETVKHYGGQVKKTYREHLNGTSRVAEAVEDIDCTHVVVIQGDEPLIQKEHLKKLTSAINHNPDIDSWNSISDLNSEKELNNINVVKAALNEEGQIIYFFRKSPSYAEFLNQTKYIKKVQGLIAYK
;
A
#
# COMPACT_ATOMS: atom_id res chain seq x y z
N MET A 1 22.04 -19.88 9.83
CA MET A 1 20.93 -19.62 8.87
C MET A 1 19.69 -20.17 9.55
N GLU A 2 18.92 -19.29 10.21
CA GLU A 2 17.70 -19.72 10.87
C GLU A 2 16.70 -20.23 9.83
N PRO A 3 15.99 -21.33 10.07
CA PRO A 3 14.97 -21.79 9.16
C PRO A 3 13.84 -20.76 9.15
N LEU A 4 13.38 -20.40 7.95
CA LEU A 4 12.16 -19.61 7.74
C LEU A 4 11.05 -20.17 8.64
N GLY A 5 10.35 -19.30 9.36
CA GLY A 5 9.22 -19.70 10.20
C GLY A 5 8.18 -20.51 9.40
N PHE A 6 7.41 -21.32 10.08
CA PHE A 6 6.43 -22.23 9.47
C PHE A 6 5.44 -21.49 8.53
N SER A 7 5.06 -20.27 8.88
CA SER A 7 4.19 -19.40 8.07
C SER A 7 4.80 -19.03 6.72
N ASP A 8 6.08 -18.76 6.65
CA ASP A 8 6.75 -18.36 5.41
C ASP A 8 6.77 -19.51 4.39
N ARG A 9 6.92 -20.75 4.86
CA ARG A 9 6.91 -21.91 4.00
C ARG A 9 5.52 -22.17 3.40
N GLU A 10 4.47 -22.05 4.17
CA GLU A 10 3.09 -22.19 3.69
C GLU A 10 2.75 -21.14 2.62
N ILE A 11 3.16 -19.89 2.82
CA ILE A 11 2.99 -18.83 1.83
C ILE A 11 3.73 -19.17 0.54
N LEU A 12 4.99 -19.61 0.63
CA LEU A 12 5.80 -20.00 -0.52
C LEU A 12 5.14 -21.13 -1.33
N GLU A 13 4.69 -22.17 -0.64
CA GLU A 13 4.05 -23.34 -1.26
C GLU A 13 2.72 -22.95 -1.91
N THR A 14 1.93 -22.11 -1.24
CA THR A 14 0.65 -21.61 -1.76
C THR A 14 0.85 -20.79 -3.02
N VAL A 15 1.77 -19.81 -3.00
CA VAL A 15 2.03 -18.96 -4.17
C VAL A 15 2.50 -19.79 -5.36
N LYS A 16 3.40 -20.76 -5.15
CA LYS A 16 3.87 -21.66 -6.21
C LYS A 16 2.75 -22.55 -6.75
N HIS A 17 1.88 -23.05 -5.88
CA HIS A 17 0.74 -23.88 -6.27
C HIS A 17 -0.19 -23.16 -7.26
N TYR A 18 -0.38 -21.84 -7.06
CA TYR A 18 -1.16 -20.99 -7.97
C TYR A 18 -0.36 -20.40 -9.14
N GLY A 19 0.86 -20.88 -9.39
CA GLY A 19 1.70 -20.44 -10.51
C GLY A 19 2.37 -19.07 -10.30
N GLY A 20 2.36 -18.55 -9.07
CA GLY A 20 3.06 -17.31 -8.73
C GLY A 20 4.56 -17.50 -8.62
N GLN A 21 5.32 -16.45 -8.87
CA GLN A 21 6.76 -16.41 -8.66
C GLN A 21 7.07 -16.05 -7.20
N VAL A 22 8.12 -16.63 -6.66
CA VAL A 22 8.56 -16.38 -5.30
C VAL A 22 10.03 -15.99 -5.33
N LYS A 23 10.35 -14.83 -4.75
CA LYS A 23 11.72 -14.38 -4.53
C LYS A 23 12.01 -14.29 -3.03
N LYS A 24 13.02 -14.98 -2.59
CA LYS A 24 13.49 -14.94 -1.20
C LYS A 24 14.36 -13.71 -1.00
N THR A 25 14.13 -12.98 0.08
CA THR A 25 14.98 -11.89 0.55
C THR A 25 15.87 -12.37 1.69
N TYR A 26 17.06 -11.83 1.84
CA TYR A 26 18.09 -12.30 2.77
C TYR A 26 18.50 -11.25 3.79
N ARG A 27 18.26 -9.97 3.51
CA ARG A 27 18.56 -8.87 4.44
C ARG A 27 17.48 -8.72 5.50
N GLU A 28 17.83 -8.18 6.65
CA GLU A 28 16.84 -7.72 7.63
C GLU A 28 16.15 -6.45 7.12
N HIS A 29 14.83 -6.39 7.29
CA HIS A 29 14.01 -5.29 6.80
C HIS A 29 13.16 -4.71 7.91
N LEU A 30 13.20 -3.38 8.05
CA LEU A 30 12.38 -2.64 9.02
C LEU A 30 10.89 -2.61 8.63
N ASN A 31 10.58 -2.80 7.34
CA ASN A 31 9.21 -2.76 6.81
C ASN A 31 9.09 -3.52 5.48
N GLY A 32 7.85 -3.70 5.01
CA GLY A 32 7.56 -4.41 3.77
C GLY A 32 8.12 -3.72 2.52
N THR A 33 8.17 -2.38 2.50
CA THR A 33 8.68 -1.61 1.36
C THR A 33 10.16 -1.87 1.12
N SER A 34 10.98 -1.86 2.18
CA SER A 34 12.42 -2.18 2.05
C SER A 34 12.66 -3.63 1.62
N ARG A 35 11.78 -4.56 2.01
CA ARG A 35 11.82 -5.96 1.55
C ARG A 35 11.49 -6.07 0.06
N VAL A 36 10.50 -5.34 -0.42
CA VAL A 36 10.15 -5.29 -1.84
C VAL A 36 11.29 -4.69 -2.65
N ALA A 37 11.95 -3.64 -2.16
CA ALA A 37 13.11 -3.05 -2.83
C ALA A 37 14.21 -4.09 -3.07
N GLU A 38 14.58 -4.91 -2.07
CA GLU A 38 15.51 -6.03 -2.26
C GLU A 38 14.99 -7.05 -3.29
N ALA A 39 13.69 -7.36 -3.21
CA ALA A 39 13.10 -8.37 -4.10
C ALA A 39 13.13 -7.96 -5.58
N VAL A 40 13.14 -6.67 -5.90
CA VAL A 40 13.12 -6.16 -7.27
C VAL A 40 14.47 -5.63 -7.75
N GLU A 41 15.52 -5.68 -6.94
CA GLU A 41 16.84 -5.10 -7.21
C GLU A 41 17.46 -5.54 -8.55
N ASP A 42 17.18 -6.78 -9.00
CA ASP A 42 17.66 -7.35 -10.27
C ASP A 42 16.59 -7.31 -11.39
N ILE A 43 15.45 -6.66 -11.15
CA ILE A 43 14.35 -6.63 -12.11
C ILE A 43 14.38 -5.29 -12.84
N ASP A 44 14.56 -5.34 -14.16
CA ASP A 44 14.45 -4.15 -15.01
C ASP A 44 12.98 -3.72 -15.13
N CYS A 45 12.61 -2.69 -14.37
CA CYS A 45 11.25 -2.14 -14.34
C CYS A 45 11.29 -0.64 -14.04
N THR A 46 10.29 0.08 -14.55
CA THR A 46 10.15 1.52 -14.31
C THR A 46 9.36 1.82 -13.02
N HIS A 47 8.45 0.93 -12.66
CA HIS A 47 7.58 1.08 -11.49
C HIS A 47 7.35 -0.26 -10.82
N VAL A 48 7.19 -0.23 -9.51
CA VAL A 48 6.87 -1.40 -8.68
C VAL A 48 5.52 -1.18 -8.01
N VAL A 49 4.58 -2.11 -8.22
CA VAL A 49 3.29 -2.11 -7.52
C VAL A 49 3.36 -3.08 -6.36
N VAL A 50 3.17 -2.56 -5.17
CA VAL A 50 3.16 -3.32 -3.91
C VAL A 50 1.72 -3.56 -3.48
N ILE A 51 1.37 -4.83 -3.28
CA ILE A 51 0.12 -5.26 -2.67
C ILE A 51 0.44 -5.85 -1.31
N GLN A 52 -0.14 -5.29 -0.25
CA GLN A 52 0.02 -5.85 1.08
C GLN A 52 -0.80 -7.14 1.21
N GLY A 53 -0.22 -8.14 1.90
CA GLY A 53 -0.84 -9.48 2.01
C GLY A 53 -2.13 -9.52 2.85
N ASP A 54 -2.40 -8.48 3.61
CA ASP A 54 -3.60 -8.28 4.42
C ASP A 54 -4.74 -7.53 3.71
N GLU A 55 -4.63 -7.35 2.38
CA GLU A 55 -5.64 -6.72 1.52
C GLU A 55 -6.37 -7.74 0.62
N PRO A 56 -7.16 -8.68 1.20
CA PRO A 56 -7.77 -9.76 0.42
C PRO A 56 -8.88 -9.31 -0.53
N LEU A 57 -9.35 -8.07 -0.40
CA LEU A 57 -10.43 -7.50 -1.21
C LEU A 57 -9.93 -6.70 -2.42
N ILE A 58 -8.62 -6.67 -2.68
CA ILE A 58 -8.09 -6.05 -3.90
C ILE A 58 -8.58 -6.81 -5.12
N GLN A 59 -9.15 -6.06 -6.06
CA GLN A 59 -9.69 -6.58 -7.32
C GLN A 59 -8.83 -6.11 -8.50
N LYS A 60 -8.97 -6.80 -9.62
CA LYS A 60 -8.27 -6.47 -10.87
C LYS A 60 -8.51 -5.02 -11.33
N GLU A 61 -9.70 -4.50 -11.06
CA GLU A 61 -10.09 -3.14 -11.39
C GLU A 61 -9.29 -2.09 -10.60
N HIS A 62 -8.93 -2.36 -9.35
CA HIS A 62 -8.07 -1.49 -8.55
C HIS A 62 -6.66 -1.40 -9.16
N LEU A 63 -6.10 -2.55 -9.58
CA LEU A 63 -4.81 -2.59 -10.28
C LEU A 63 -4.84 -1.84 -11.61
N LYS A 64 -5.89 -2.02 -12.41
CA LYS A 64 -6.06 -1.27 -13.66
C LYS A 64 -6.13 0.23 -13.47
N LYS A 65 -6.86 0.70 -12.43
CA LYS A 65 -6.93 2.13 -12.11
C LYS A 65 -5.56 2.67 -11.72
N LEU A 66 -4.82 1.97 -10.87
CA LEU A 66 -3.48 2.38 -10.45
C LEU A 66 -2.51 2.42 -11.64
N THR A 67 -2.44 1.36 -12.45
CA THR A 67 -1.55 1.32 -13.62
C THR A 67 -1.94 2.37 -14.66
N SER A 68 -3.23 2.65 -14.84
CA SER A 68 -3.68 3.76 -15.71
C SER A 68 -3.22 5.11 -15.17
N ALA A 69 -3.32 5.35 -13.87
CA ALA A 69 -2.87 6.59 -13.25
C ALA A 69 -1.35 6.79 -13.41
N ILE A 70 -0.55 5.73 -13.23
CA ILE A 70 0.90 5.72 -13.46
C ILE A 70 1.21 6.09 -14.93
N ASN A 71 0.54 5.45 -15.88
CA ASN A 71 0.78 5.69 -17.30
C ASN A 71 0.45 7.12 -17.74
N HIS A 72 -0.54 7.76 -17.11
CA HIS A 72 -0.88 9.16 -17.39
C HIS A 72 0.09 10.16 -16.77
N ASN A 73 0.79 9.77 -15.71
CA ASN A 73 1.68 10.65 -14.95
C ASN A 73 2.97 9.91 -14.53
N PRO A 74 3.81 9.49 -15.50
CA PRO A 74 4.95 8.61 -15.23
C PRO A 74 6.07 9.26 -14.39
N ASP A 75 6.00 10.57 -14.18
CA ASP A 75 7.00 11.33 -13.42
C ASP A 75 6.69 11.46 -11.94
N ILE A 76 5.55 10.93 -11.49
CA ILE A 76 5.22 10.87 -10.05
C ILE A 76 6.00 9.73 -9.40
N ASP A 77 6.68 10.02 -8.29
CA ASP A 77 7.55 9.08 -7.59
C ASP A 77 6.79 7.98 -6.84
N SER A 78 5.58 8.29 -6.33
CA SER A 78 4.80 7.32 -5.57
C SER A 78 3.29 7.54 -5.66
N TRP A 79 2.55 6.45 -5.59
CA TRP A 79 1.10 6.40 -5.64
C TRP A 79 0.58 5.59 -4.47
N ASN A 80 -0.48 6.06 -3.83
CA ASN A 80 -1.20 5.32 -2.80
C ASN A 80 -2.67 5.20 -3.17
N SER A 81 -3.23 4.00 -3.05
CA SER A 81 -4.67 3.86 -3.11
C SER A 81 -5.30 4.34 -1.80
N ILE A 82 -6.40 5.02 -1.94
CA ILE A 82 -7.16 5.60 -0.83
C ILE A 82 -8.63 5.27 -0.98
N SER A 83 -9.35 5.30 0.14
CA SER A 83 -10.82 5.20 0.15
C SER A 83 -11.43 6.18 1.15
N ASP A 84 -12.73 6.40 1.02
CA ASP A 84 -13.46 7.24 1.96
C ASP A 84 -13.48 6.64 3.37
N LEU A 85 -13.51 7.50 4.38
CA LEU A 85 -13.81 7.14 5.75
C LEU A 85 -15.33 7.03 5.88
N ASN A 86 -15.83 5.91 6.38
CA ASN A 86 -17.27 5.64 6.47
C ASN A 86 -17.87 6.04 7.82
N SER A 87 -17.06 6.34 8.81
CA SER A 87 -17.51 6.68 10.16
C SER A 87 -16.47 7.45 10.95
N GLU A 88 -16.91 8.20 11.93
CA GLU A 88 -16.05 8.85 12.93
C GLU A 88 -15.23 7.82 13.72
N LYS A 89 -15.74 6.60 13.91
CA LYS A 89 -15.01 5.49 14.51
C LYS A 89 -13.76 5.12 13.71
N GLU A 90 -13.86 5.07 12.37
CA GLU A 90 -12.69 4.84 11.50
C GLU A 90 -11.70 6.00 11.58
N LEU A 91 -12.18 7.25 11.57
CA LEU A 91 -11.31 8.43 11.70
C LEU A 91 -10.50 8.40 12.99
N ASN A 92 -11.13 8.00 14.10
CA ASN A 92 -10.50 7.95 15.43
C ASN A 92 -9.71 6.65 15.70
N ASN A 93 -9.82 5.64 14.83
CA ASN A 93 -9.11 4.38 14.98
C ASN A 93 -7.62 4.55 14.62
N ILE A 94 -6.73 4.41 15.61
CA ILE A 94 -5.28 4.53 15.42
C ILE A 94 -4.65 3.42 14.55
N ASN A 95 -5.35 2.30 14.36
CA ASN A 95 -4.90 1.22 13.49
C ASN A 95 -5.19 1.50 12.01
N VAL A 96 -6.08 2.43 11.70
CA VAL A 96 -6.35 2.90 10.36
C VAL A 96 -5.39 4.04 10.03
N VAL A 97 -4.57 3.87 9.00
CA VAL A 97 -3.72 4.95 8.47
C VAL A 97 -4.56 5.88 7.61
N LYS A 98 -4.42 7.18 7.82
CA LYS A 98 -5.08 8.23 7.06
C LYS A 98 -4.06 9.06 6.30
N ALA A 99 -4.51 9.62 5.20
CA ALA A 99 -3.79 10.61 4.42
C ALA A 99 -4.58 11.93 4.37
N ALA A 100 -3.90 13.04 4.59
CA ALA A 100 -4.43 14.36 4.27
C ALA A 100 -4.08 14.70 2.82
N LEU A 101 -5.06 15.19 2.08
CA LEU A 101 -4.94 15.54 0.67
C LEU A 101 -5.06 17.05 0.48
N ASN A 102 -4.38 17.57 -0.54
CA ASN A 102 -4.67 18.91 -1.07
C ASN A 102 -5.83 18.85 -2.09
N GLU A 103 -6.17 19.99 -2.68
CA GLU A 103 -7.26 20.11 -3.65
C GLU A 103 -6.99 19.34 -4.96
N GLU A 104 -5.72 19.11 -5.31
CA GLU A 104 -5.28 18.35 -6.46
C GLU A 104 -5.24 16.83 -6.21
N GLY A 105 -5.60 16.38 -4.98
CA GLY A 105 -5.58 14.97 -4.59
C GLY A 105 -4.19 14.44 -4.24
N GLN A 106 -3.21 15.30 -4.07
CA GLN A 106 -1.86 14.91 -3.63
C GLN A 106 -1.85 14.72 -2.12
N ILE A 107 -1.10 13.72 -1.66
CA ILE A 107 -0.94 13.44 -0.23
C ILE A 107 0.07 14.41 0.37
N ILE A 108 -0.39 15.18 1.36
CA ILE A 108 0.44 16.14 2.10
C ILE A 108 1.20 15.41 3.21
N TYR A 109 0.50 14.56 3.98
CA TYR A 109 1.10 13.74 5.04
C TYR A 109 0.20 12.56 5.43
N PHE A 110 0.79 11.57 6.10
CA PHE A 110 0.10 10.43 6.68
C PHE A 110 0.02 10.58 8.20
N PHE A 111 -1.07 10.08 8.77
CA PHE A 111 -1.27 10.11 10.23
C PHE A 111 -2.19 8.97 10.71
N ARG A 112 -2.17 8.71 12.00
CA ARG A 112 -3.07 7.73 12.64
C ARG A 112 -4.16 8.39 13.46
N LYS A 113 -3.89 9.51 14.12
CA LYS A 113 -4.85 10.30 14.87
C LYS A 113 -5.00 11.65 14.19
N SER A 114 -6.23 12.05 13.89
CA SER A 114 -6.48 13.35 13.27
C SER A 114 -6.06 14.49 14.22
N PRO A 115 -5.29 15.45 13.73
CA PRO A 115 -4.98 16.67 14.47
C PRO A 115 -6.12 17.70 14.41
N SER A 116 -7.15 17.47 13.61
CA SER A 116 -8.27 18.38 13.40
C SER A 116 -9.34 18.20 14.47
N TYR A 117 -9.93 19.32 14.92
CA TYR A 117 -11.10 19.36 15.79
C TYR A 117 -12.39 19.64 15.04
N ALA A 118 -12.34 19.69 13.69
CA ALA A 118 -13.52 19.88 12.87
C ALA A 118 -14.44 18.66 12.93
N GLU A 119 -15.72 18.85 12.62
CA GLU A 119 -16.69 17.77 12.52
C GLU A 119 -16.27 16.74 11.45
N PHE A 120 -16.70 15.49 11.62
CA PHE A 120 -16.37 14.36 10.75
C PHE A 120 -16.58 14.68 9.26
N LEU A 121 -17.76 15.17 8.89
CA LEU A 121 -18.09 15.46 7.48
C LEU A 121 -17.19 16.54 6.85
N ASN A 122 -16.67 17.47 7.64
CA ASN A 122 -15.74 18.47 7.15
C ASN A 122 -14.33 17.89 6.98
N GLN A 123 -13.91 16.99 7.88
CA GLN A 123 -12.61 16.33 7.78
C GLN A 123 -12.54 15.37 6.59
N THR A 124 -13.60 14.61 6.30
CA THR A 124 -13.62 13.60 5.22
C THR A 124 -13.53 14.16 3.81
N LYS A 125 -13.66 15.47 3.63
CA LYS A 125 -13.38 16.14 2.36
C LYS A 125 -11.93 16.00 1.95
N TYR A 126 -11.00 16.07 2.91
CA TYR A 126 -9.55 16.09 2.68
C TYR A 126 -8.82 14.91 3.31
N ILE A 127 -9.48 14.17 4.20
CA ILE A 127 -8.88 13.02 4.88
C ILE A 127 -9.48 11.74 4.30
N LYS A 128 -8.58 10.84 3.85
CA LYS A 128 -8.94 9.54 3.29
C LYS A 128 -8.21 8.43 4.05
N LYS A 129 -8.78 7.24 4.00
CA LYS A 129 -8.18 6.01 4.52
C LYS A 129 -7.20 5.48 3.48
N VAL A 130 -5.97 5.17 3.92
CA VAL A 130 -4.95 4.54 3.07
C VAL A 130 -5.22 3.05 2.96
N GLN A 131 -5.05 2.51 1.77
CA GLN A 131 -5.17 1.08 1.46
C GLN A 131 -3.78 0.49 1.17
N GLY A 132 -3.65 -0.82 1.30
CA GLY A 132 -2.40 -1.55 1.09
C GLY A 132 -2.03 -1.80 -0.38
N LEU A 133 -2.39 -0.91 -1.28
CA LEU A 133 -2.01 -0.93 -2.70
C LEU A 133 -1.25 0.34 -3.03
N ILE A 134 0.06 0.20 -3.27
CA ILE A 134 1.00 1.32 -3.40
C ILE A 134 1.85 1.09 -4.65
N ALA A 135 2.26 2.15 -5.33
CA ALA A 135 3.26 2.07 -6.38
C ALA A 135 4.40 3.06 -6.15
N TYR A 136 5.59 2.66 -6.60
CA TYR A 136 6.82 3.45 -6.57
C TYR A 136 7.47 3.44 -7.95
N LYS A 137 8.09 4.58 -8.31
CA LYS A 137 8.95 4.72 -9.50
C LYS A 137 10.32 4.14 -9.26
#